data_263fa8a1710ee3262c6b99423da60a3d
#
_entry.id   263fa8a1710ee3262c6b99423da60a3d
#
_cell.length_a   1.000
_cell.length_b   1.000
_cell.length_c   1.000
_cell.angle_alpha   90.00
_cell.angle_beta   90.00
_cell.angle_gamma   90.00
#
_symmetry.space_group_name_H-M   'P 1'
#
loop_
_entity.id
_entity.type
_entity.pdbx_description
1 polymer ?
#
loop_
_entity_poly.entity_id
_entity_poly.type
_entity_poly.pdbx_seq_one_letter_code
_entity_poly.pdbx_strand_id
1 'polypeptide(L)'
;MPLQLTRQQAVAHHLSVNHLSTRLPAGSYAEAARYGLQDTAPRDALVALHARVDACEPSAWEHPDLTQTYSPRAAVYVLPRADFGVFTVGRLPLDPEALKYWETAADTICRDLAGTEGRSGAPDLRGACATGRIALRWTTSALYFREVPRPEIDFMAAHRALCRLHVEAFGPTTPAAFAWWSGLSPKDAREVWGQLELLEVALDGHRAWILPEAEQAVRNPPEPTGARFLPTPDLRLLGQDRHGLFVGPGGSKHLPLYDTFHPNGLLADGRLVGMWGRRDGRIDVKHVGPPAAGVRAQVEVEALSMPIPGAEMTLSITEY
;
A
#
# COMPACT_ATOMS: atom_id res chain seq x y z
N MET A 1 -9.04 -1.85 31.51
CA MET A 1 -7.66 -1.74 30.99
C MET A 1 -7.72 -1.94 29.48
N PRO A 2 -6.94 -1.21 28.68
CA PRO A 2 -6.94 -1.42 27.24
C PRO A 2 -6.49 -2.84 26.88
N LEU A 3 -7.01 -3.35 25.77
CA LEU A 3 -6.63 -4.64 25.21
C LEU A 3 -5.12 -4.67 24.94
N GLN A 4 -4.43 -5.65 25.51
CA GLN A 4 -3.00 -5.86 25.26
C GLN A 4 -2.81 -6.76 24.03
N LEU A 5 -2.05 -6.29 23.06
CA LEU A 5 -1.73 -7.03 21.84
C LEU A 5 -0.23 -7.27 21.73
N THR A 6 0.12 -8.45 21.27
CA THR A 6 1.49 -8.79 20.94
C THR A 6 1.81 -8.36 19.51
N ARG A 7 3.09 -8.15 19.23
CA ARG A 7 3.59 -7.91 17.87
C ARG A 7 3.17 -9.02 16.89
N GLN A 8 3.23 -10.28 17.31
CA GLN A 8 2.82 -11.40 16.47
C GLN A 8 1.35 -11.30 16.05
N GLN A 9 0.46 -10.96 16.98
CA GLN A 9 -0.95 -10.73 16.67
C GLN A 9 -1.13 -9.57 15.68
N ALA A 10 -0.43 -8.45 15.89
CA ALA A 10 -0.52 -7.30 14.98
C ALA A 10 -0.03 -7.65 13.58
N VAL A 11 1.12 -8.32 13.45
CA VAL A 11 1.66 -8.79 12.14
C VAL A 11 0.67 -9.73 11.46
N ALA A 12 0.20 -10.76 12.15
CA ALA A 12 -0.71 -11.74 11.58
C ALA A 12 -2.04 -11.10 11.14
N HIS A 13 -2.57 -10.15 11.93
CA HIS A 13 -3.75 -9.38 11.58
C HIS A 13 -3.51 -8.52 10.32
N HIS A 14 -2.42 -7.76 10.26
CA HIS A 14 -2.07 -6.95 9.08
C HIS A 14 -1.98 -7.80 7.81
N LEU A 15 -1.31 -8.94 7.88
CA LEU A 15 -1.16 -9.84 6.73
C LEU A 15 -2.51 -10.43 6.32
N SER A 16 -3.38 -10.76 7.28
CA SER A 16 -4.73 -11.28 7.01
C SER A 16 -5.60 -10.25 6.31
N VAL A 17 -5.71 -9.03 6.86
CA VAL A 17 -6.54 -7.95 6.31
C VAL A 17 -6.05 -7.52 4.93
N ASN A 18 -4.74 -7.56 4.70
CA ASN A 18 -4.14 -7.23 3.41
C ASN A 18 -4.05 -8.41 2.43
N HIS A 19 -4.74 -9.52 2.69
CA HIS A 19 -4.80 -10.73 1.83
C HIS A 19 -3.43 -11.37 1.54
N LEU A 20 -2.49 -11.23 2.46
CA LEU A 20 -1.15 -11.79 2.35
C LEU A 20 -1.02 -13.15 3.07
N SER A 21 -1.89 -13.45 4.05
CA SER A 21 -2.00 -14.77 4.66
C SER A 21 -2.71 -15.75 3.73
N THR A 22 -3.87 -15.34 3.21
CA THR A 22 -4.65 -16.12 2.24
C THR A 22 -4.96 -15.23 1.04
N ARG A 23 -4.64 -15.72 -0.15
CA ARG A 23 -4.93 -14.99 -1.39
C ARG A 23 -6.43 -14.98 -1.70
N LEU A 24 -6.83 -13.95 -2.38
CA LEU A 24 -8.13 -13.83 -2.99
C LEU A 24 -8.21 -14.68 -4.28
N PRO A 25 -9.41 -15.11 -4.68
CA PRO A 25 -9.60 -15.79 -5.97
C PRO A 25 -9.11 -14.95 -7.16
N ALA A 26 -8.77 -15.62 -8.26
CA ALA A 26 -8.41 -14.98 -9.51
C ALA A 26 -9.43 -13.90 -9.93
N GLY A 27 -8.93 -12.75 -10.41
CA GLY A 27 -9.76 -11.62 -10.84
C GLY A 27 -10.22 -10.67 -9.72
N SER A 28 -9.98 -10.98 -8.43
CA SER A 28 -10.40 -10.12 -7.30
C SER A 28 -9.49 -8.89 -7.11
N TYR A 29 -9.11 -8.22 -8.19
CA TYR A 29 -8.10 -7.16 -8.16
C TYR A 29 -8.55 -5.90 -7.43
N ALA A 30 -9.85 -5.54 -7.52
CA ALA A 30 -10.37 -4.39 -6.79
C ALA A 30 -10.30 -4.60 -5.27
N GLU A 31 -10.66 -5.79 -4.78
CA GLU A 31 -10.55 -6.13 -3.37
C GLU A 31 -9.08 -6.18 -2.91
N ALA A 32 -8.20 -6.77 -3.72
CA ALA A 32 -6.77 -6.79 -3.43
C ALA A 32 -6.15 -5.37 -3.34
N ALA A 33 -6.69 -4.43 -4.10
CA ALA A 33 -6.27 -3.02 -4.12
C ALA A 33 -7.05 -2.12 -3.15
N ARG A 34 -7.93 -2.68 -2.29
CA ARG A 34 -8.85 -1.94 -1.42
C ARG A 34 -8.18 -0.82 -0.60
N TYR A 35 -6.96 -1.04 -0.14
CA TYR A 35 -6.22 -0.05 0.64
C TYR A 35 -5.23 0.77 -0.19
N GLY A 36 -5.32 0.63 -1.51
CA GLY A 36 -4.41 1.26 -2.46
C GLY A 36 -3.05 0.56 -2.53
N LEU A 37 -2.59 0.27 -3.73
CA LEU A 37 -1.27 -0.33 -3.98
C LEU A 37 -0.35 0.73 -4.57
N GLN A 38 0.71 1.08 -3.85
CA GLN A 38 1.65 2.10 -4.32
C GLN A 38 2.51 1.54 -5.46
N ASP A 39 2.60 2.30 -6.55
CA ASP A 39 3.34 1.95 -7.76
C ASP A 39 4.52 2.91 -7.96
N THR A 40 5.49 2.89 -7.04
CA THR A 40 6.64 3.81 -7.04
C THR A 40 7.63 3.50 -8.16
N ALA A 41 7.92 2.22 -8.37
CA ALA A 41 8.58 1.74 -9.57
C ALA A 41 7.52 1.08 -10.47
N PRO A 42 7.59 1.25 -11.80
CA PRO A 42 6.59 0.66 -12.68
C PRO A 42 6.46 -0.84 -12.47
N ARG A 43 5.23 -1.26 -12.15
CA ARG A 43 4.81 -2.63 -11.84
C ARG A 43 5.01 -3.09 -10.39
N ASP A 44 5.37 -2.20 -9.44
CA ASP A 44 5.29 -2.53 -8.01
C ASP A 44 3.86 -2.96 -7.64
N ALA A 45 2.84 -2.25 -8.15
CA ALA A 45 1.44 -2.62 -7.92
C ALA A 45 1.07 -3.99 -8.52
N LEU A 46 1.65 -4.40 -9.66
CA LEU A 46 1.43 -5.72 -10.23
C LEU A 46 2.01 -6.82 -9.32
N VAL A 47 3.19 -6.62 -8.76
CA VAL A 47 3.79 -7.54 -7.80
C VAL A 47 2.96 -7.59 -6.51
N ALA A 48 2.46 -6.44 -6.06
CA ALA A 48 1.58 -6.37 -4.91
C ALA A 48 0.23 -7.09 -5.13
N LEU A 49 -0.35 -7.02 -6.33
CA LEU A 49 -1.53 -7.79 -6.73
C LEU A 49 -1.22 -9.29 -6.77
N HIS A 50 -0.08 -9.68 -7.35
CA HIS A 50 0.36 -11.09 -7.37
C HIS A 50 0.49 -11.67 -5.96
N ALA A 51 1.01 -10.91 -5.01
CA ALA A 51 1.12 -11.37 -3.63
C ALA A 51 -0.26 -11.64 -2.96
N ARG A 52 -1.36 -11.06 -3.50
CA ARG A 52 -2.71 -11.06 -2.90
C ARG A 52 -3.76 -11.86 -3.68
N VAL A 53 -3.54 -12.15 -4.94
CA VAL A 53 -4.54 -12.77 -5.84
C VAL A 53 -3.94 -14.01 -6.49
N ASP A 54 -4.71 -15.10 -6.47
CA ASP A 54 -4.32 -16.32 -7.17
C ASP A 54 -4.36 -16.13 -8.69
N ALA A 55 -3.45 -16.77 -9.41
CA ALA A 55 -3.34 -16.70 -10.87
C ALA A 55 -3.40 -15.26 -11.40
N CYS A 56 -2.66 -14.33 -10.75
CA CYS A 56 -2.61 -12.94 -11.15
C CYS A 56 -2.08 -12.78 -12.58
N GLU A 57 -2.83 -12.05 -13.40
CA GLU A 57 -2.48 -11.84 -14.80
C GLU A 57 -1.50 -10.68 -15.00
N PRO A 58 -0.66 -10.71 -16.06
CA PRO A 58 0.28 -9.61 -16.37
C PRO A 58 -0.37 -8.24 -16.59
N SER A 59 -1.65 -8.20 -16.98
CA SER A 59 -2.45 -6.98 -17.21
C SER A 59 -3.26 -6.54 -15.99
N ALA A 60 -3.19 -7.25 -14.87
CA ALA A 60 -4.04 -7.03 -13.68
C ALA A 60 -4.05 -5.57 -13.19
N TRP A 61 -2.92 -4.87 -13.26
CA TRP A 61 -2.81 -3.47 -12.82
C TRP A 61 -3.60 -2.47 -13.70
N GLU A 62 -4.02 -2.86 -14.91
CA GLU A 62 -4.90 -2.10 -15.83
C GLU A 62 -6.33 -2.66 -15.85
N HIS A 63 -6.71 -3.51 -14.92
CA HIS A 63 -8.06 -4.05 -14.86
C HIS A 63 -9.11 -2.91 -14.85
N PRO A 64 -10.28 -3.06 -15.54
CA PRO A 64 -11.30 -2.02 -15.61
C PRO A 64 -11.79 -1.47 -14.27
N ASP A 65 -11.80 -2.30 -13.23
CA ASP A 65 -12.21 -1.90 -11.88
C ASP A 65 -11.12 -1.12 -11.11
N LEU A 66 -9.94 -0.98 -11.70
CA LEU A 66 -8.83 -0.23 -11.13
C LEU A 66 -8.62 1.11 -11.83
N THR A 67 -7.97 2.02 -11.14
CA THR A 67 -7.53 3.30 -11.67
C THR A 67 -6.21 3.72 -11.02
N GLN A 68 -5.50 4.65 -11.67
CA GLN A 68 -4.27 5.21 -11.12
C GLN A 68 -4.43 6.69 -10.84
N THR A 69 -3.84 7.15 -9.75
CA THR A 69 -3.70 8.58 -9.44
C THR A 69 -2.54 8.80 -8.47
N TYR A 70 -2.12 10.05 -8.31
CA TYR A 70 -1.35 10.42 -7.12
C TYR A 70 -2.29 10.37 -5.90
N SER A 71 -1.92 9.58 -4.90
CA SER A 71 -2.73 9.32 -3.72
C SER A 71 -1.85 9.35 -2.46
N PRO A 72 -2.01 8.55 -1.43
CA PRO A 72 -1.26 8.74 -0.19
C PRO A 72 0.22 9.07 -0.43
N ARG A 73 0.77 10.00 0.34
CA ARG A 73 2.18 10.45 0.26
C ARG A 73 2.59 11.04 -1.09
N ALA A 74 1.63 11.51 -1.90
CA ALA A 74 1.87 12.02 -3.25
C ALA A 74 2.64 11.04 -4.16
N ALA A 75 2.48 9.73 -3.96
CA ALA A 75 2.98 8.67 -4.81
C ALA A 75 1.89 8.18 -5.79
N VAL A 76 2.29 7.53 -6.86
CA VAL A 76 1.32 6.85 -7.76
C VAL A 76 0.75 5.63 -7.05
N TYR A 77 -0.56 5.47 -7.14
CA TYR A 77 -1.29 4.34 -6.60
C TYR A 77 -2.18 3.72 -7.67
N VAL A 78 -2.28 2.39 -7.64
CA VAL A 78 -3.36 1.61 -8.23
C VAL A 78 -4.38 1.37 -7.13
N LEU A 79 -5.64 1.71 -7.38
CA LEU A 79 -6.72 1.66 -6.39
C LEU A 79 -8.05 1.29 -7.05
N PRO A 80 -9.04 0.80 -6.29
CA PRO A 80 -10.36 0.52 -6.81
C PRO A 80 -10.97 1.79 -7.41
N ARG A 81 -11.53 1.69 -8.60
CA ARG A 81 -12.21 2.82 -9.27
C ARG A 81 -13.38 3.36 -8.44
N ALA A 82 -14.08 2.48 -7.74
CA ALA A 82 -15.19 2.85 -6.86
C ALA A 82 -14.74 3.75 -5.70
N ASP A 83 -13.50 3.58 -5.22
CA ASP A 83 -12.95 4.32 -4.09
C ASP A 83 -12.11 5.54 -4.52
N PHE A 84 -12.13 5.89 -5.82
CA PHE A 84 -11.33 6.99 -6.36
C PHE A 84 -11.55 8.30 -5.59
N GLY A 85 -12.81 8.62 -5.26
CA GLY A 85 -13.16 9.81 -4.48
C GLY A 85 -12.60 9.79 -3.06
N VAL A 86 -12.59 8.64 -2.41
CA VAL A 86 -12.02 8.47 -1.06
C VAL A 86 -10.52 8.73 -1.09
N PHE A 87 -9.80 8.14 -2.05
CA PHE A 87 -8.35 8.27 -2.17
C PHE A 87 -7.88 9.60 -2.76
N THR A 88 -8.77 10.41 -3.29
CA THR A 88 -8.48 11.76 -3.80
C THR A 88 -9.03 12.83 -2.85
N VAL A 89 -10.33 13.07 -2.82
CA VAL A 89 -10.98 14.11 -2.01
C VAL A 89 -10.65 13.97 -0.52
N GLY A 90 -10.56 12.74 0.00
CA GLY A 90 -10.19 12.45 1.40
C GLY A 90 -8.77 12.87 1.79
N ARG A 91 -7.96 13.36 0.84
CA ARG A 91 -6.60 13.88 1.07
C ARG A 91 -6.47 15.38 0.89
N LEU A 92 -7.52 16.06 0.49
CA LEU A 92 -7.48 17.52 0.40
C LEU A 92 -7.26 18.13 1.78
N PRO A 93 -6.50 19.22 1.89
CA PRO A 93 -6.32 19.89 3.17
C PRO A 93 -7.66 20.44 3.68
N LEU A 94 -7.84 20.47 5.01
CA LEU A 94 -9.00 21.09 5.64
C LEU A 94 -8.86 22.62 5.68
N ASP A 95 -7.65 23.14 5.51
CA ASP A 95 -7.40 24.58 5.42
C ASP A 95 -7.97 25.16 4.13
N PRO A 96 -8.85 26.17 4.21
CA PRO A 96 -9.53 26.72 3.03
C PRO A 96 -8.61 27.36 1.98
N GLU A 97 -7.51 27.97 2.41
CA GLU A 97 -6.56 28.61 1.48
C GLU A 97 -5.77 27.54 0.71
N ALA A 98 -5.31 26.51 1.41
CA ALA A 98 -4.63 25.39 0.78
C ALA A 98 -5.57 24.58 -0.14
N LEU A 99 -6.83 24.39 0.27
CA LEU A 99 -7.86 23.76 -0.57
C LEU A 99 -8.06 24.55 -1.87
N LYS A 100 -8.27 25.88 -1.76
CA LYS A 100 -8.45 26.76 -2.91
C LYS A 100 -7.24 26.73 -3.86
N TYR A 101 -6.03 26.63 -3.31
CA TYR A 101 -4.82 26.49 -4.11
C TYR A 101 -4.85 25.25 -5.01
N TRP A 102 -5.19 24.07 -4.44
CA TRP A 102 -5.25 22.82 -5.20
C TRP A 102 -6.39 22.77 -6.21
N GLU A 103 -7.54 23.36 -5.89
CA GLU A 103 -8.65 23.50 -6.85
C GLU A 103 -8.23 24.40 -8.03
N THR A 104 -7.57 25.52 -7.77
CA THR A 104 -7.05 26.42 -8.83
C THR A 104 -5.98 25.74 -9.69
N ALA A 105 -5.10 24.97 -9.08
CA ALA A 105 -4.09 24.17 -9.80
C ALA A 105 -4.76 23.13 -10.72
N ALA A 106 -5.78 22.43 -10.23
CA ALA A 106 -6.53 21.48 -11.03
C ALA A 106 -7.28 22.15 -12.18
N ASP A 107 -7.90 23.33 -11.96
CA ASP A 107 -8.55 24.12 -13.01
C ASP A 107 -7.58 24.50 -14.13
N THR A 108 -6.37 24.90 -13.76
CA THR A 108 -5.34 25.25 -14.73
C THR A 108 -4.90 24.04 -15.55
N ILE A 109 -4.61 22.91 -14.90
CA ILE A 109 -4.21 21.68 -15.58
C ILE A 109 -5.31 21.18 -16.50
N CYS A 110 -6.57 21.13 -16.05
CA CYS A 110 -7.69 20.67 -16.88
C CYS A 110 -7.94 21.60 -18.09
N ARG A 111 -7.79 22.91 -17.89
CA ARG A 111 -7.88 23.88 -19.01
C ARG A 111 -6.77 23.65 -20.04
N ASP A 112 -5.52 23.43 -19.59
CA ASP A 112 -4.40 23.22 -20.47
C ASP A 112 -4.48 21.89 -21.23
N LEU A 113 -5.12 20.87 -20.61
CA LEU A 113 -5.40 19.59 -21.28
C LEU A 113 -6.45 19.75 -22.39
N ALA A 114 -7.42 20.66 -22.25
CA ALA A 114 -8.47 20.89 -23.24
C ALA A 114 -9.16 19.57 -23.75
N GLY A 115 -9.38 18.61 -22.85
CA GLY A 115 -9.95 17.31 -23.18
C GLY A 115 -8.97 16.30 -23.77
N THR A 116 -7.68 16.61 -23.86
CA THR A 116 -6.61 15.70 -24.33
C THR A 116 -5.91 15.01 -23.17
N GLU A 117 -4.95 14.16 -23.48
CA GLU A 117 -4.07 13.53 -22.49
C GLU A 117 -2.74 14.29 -22.40
N GLY A 118 -2.35 14.66 -21.18
CA GLY A 118 -1.04 15.24 -20.90
C GLY A 118 0.02 14.17 -20.68
N ARG A 119 1.29 14.54 -20.90
CA ARG A 119 2.43 13.66 -20.68
C ARG A 119 3.45 14.35 -19.80
N SER A 120 3.75 13.76 -18.66
CA SER A 120 4.71 14.11 -17.59
C SER A 120 5.12 15.58 -17.44
N GLY A 121 5.07 16.11 -16.23
CA GLY A 121 5.70 17.38 -15.87
C GLY A 121 4.78 18.59 -15.69
N ALA A 122 3.43 18.42 -15.58
CA ALA A 122 2.59 19.54 -15.18
C ALA A 122 2.95 20.00 -13.75
N PRO A 123 3.20 21.31 -13.54
CA PRO A 123 3.38 21.84 -12.19
C PRO A 123 2.19 21.47 -11.31
N ASP A 124 2.42 21.23 -10.03
CA ASP A 124 1.40 20.93 -9.03
C ASP A 124 0.50 19.68 -9.30
N LEU A 125 0.79 18.91 -10.34
CA LEU A 125 0.00 17.72 -10.73
C LEU A 125 -0.26 16.78 -9.54
N ARG A 126 0.75 16.57 -8.67
CA ARG A 126 0.64 15.66 -7.53
C ARG A 126 -0.42 16.07 -6.52
N GLY A 127 -0.48 17.36 -6.21
CA GLY A 127 -1.49 17.90 -5.30
C GLY A 127 -2.85 18.07 -5.99
N ALA A 128 -2.86 18.52 -7.24
CA ALA A 128 -4.08 18.70 -8.03
C ALA A 128 -4.86 17.37 -8.23
N CYS A 129 -4.19 16.22 -8.28
CA CYS A 129 -4.85 14.92 -8.31
C CYS A 129 -5.74 14.66 -7.09
N ALA A 130 -5.46 15.30 -5.93
CA ALA A 130 -6.30 15.16 -4.75
C ALA A 130 -7.72 15.77 -4.93
N THR A 131 -7.93 16.65 -5.91
CA THR A 131 -9.28 17.16 -6.24
C THR A 131 -10.20 16.10 -6.85
N GLY A 132 -9.67 14.95 -7.25
CA GLY A 132 -10.42 13.87 -7.92
C GLY A 132 -10.74 14.16 -9.38
N ARG A 133 -10.17 15.21 -9.97
CA ARG A 133 -10.43 15.62 -11.36
C ARG A 133 -9.39 15.09 -12.35
N ILE A 134 -8.31 14.46 -11.87
CA ILE A 134 -7.20 14.02 -12.67
C ILE A 134 -6.86 12.56 -12.34
N ALA A 135 -6.96 11.70 -13.35
CA ALA A 135 -6.48 10.32 -13.28
C ALA A 135 -5.15 10.18 -14.03
N LEU A 136 -4.37 9.20 -13.62
CA LEU A 136 -3.08 8.89 -14.21
C LEU A 136 -3.11 7.57 -14.97
N ARG A 137 -2.14 7.41 -15.84
CA ARG A 137 -1.70 6.14 -16.39
C ARG A 137 -0.16 6.13 -16.42
N TRP A 138 0.44 5.42 -15.49
CA TRP A 138 1.89 5.28 -15.45
C TRP A 138 2.35 4.01 -16.15
N THR A 139 3.09 4.18 -17.22
CA THR A 139 3.72 3.09 -17.96
C THR A 139 5.20 2.99 -17.57
N THR A 140 5.90 1.96 -18.08
CA THR A 140 7.34 1.83 -17.86
C THR A 140 8.17 2.97 -18.47
N SER A 141 7.59 3.71 -19.42
CA SER A 141 8.30 4.76 -20.18
C SER A 141 7.80 6.16 -19.93
N ALA A 142 6.56 6.34 -19.46
CA ALA A 142 5.97 7.67 -19.28
C ALA A 142 4.82 7.67 -18.28
N LEU A 143 4.58 8.85 -17.70
CA LEU A 143 3.39 9.16 -16.93
C LEU A 143 2.45 9.97 -17.83
N TYR A 144 1.23 9.46 -18.01
CA TYR A 144 0.15 10.15 -18.68
C TYR A 144 -0.88 10.60 -17.65
N PHE A 145 -1.58 11.69 -17.93
CA PHE A 145 -2.64 12.19 -17.07
C PHE A 145 -3.76 12.81 -17.90
N ARG A 146 -4.98 12.66 -17.43
CA ARG A 146 -6.18 13.15 -18.12
C ARG A 146 -7.21 13.66 -17.13
N GLU A 147 -8.03 14.58 -17.58
CA GLU A 147 -9.22 15.00 -16.85
C GLU A 147 -10.22 13.85 -16.73
N VAL A 148 -10.87 13.75 -15.57
CA VAL A 148 -11.95 12.81 -15.29
C VAL A 148 -13.08 13.56 -14.54
N PRO A 149 -14.34 13.07 -14.62
CA PRO A 149 -15.41 13.64 -13.83
C PRO A 149 -15.07 13.66 -12.34
N ARG A 150 -15.36 14.77 -11.67
CA ARG A 150 -15.16 14.89 -10.23
C ARG A 150 -16.05 13.86 -9.51
N PRO A 151 -15.51 13.14 -8.51
CA PRO A 151 -16.31 12.21 -7.71
C PRO A 151 -17.43 12.92 -6.96
N GLU A 152 -18.62 12.34 -6.99
CA GLU A 152 -19.75 12.79 -6.17
C GLU A 152 -19.62 12.21 -4.76
N ILE A 153 -18.82 12.83 -3.92
CA ILE A 153 -18.61 12.43 -2.53
C ILE A 153 -18.57 13.67 -1.64
N ASP A 154 -19.22 13.59 -0.49
CA ASP A 154 -19.10 14.63 0.53
C ASP A 154 -17.65 14.75 1.03
N PHE A 155 -17.18 15.98 1.19
CA PHE A 155 -15.79 16.28 1.55
C PHE A 155 -15.36 15.60 2.85
N MET A 156 -16.14 15.77 3.92
CA MET A 156 -15.78 15.16 5.22
C MET A 156 -16.07 13.67 5.26
N ALA A 157 -17.05 13.18 4.51
CA ALA A 157 -17.28 11.75 4.36
C ALA A 157 -16.09 11.05 3.69
N ALA A 158 -15.48 11.67 2.65
CA ALA A 158 -14.28 11.15 2.02
C ALA A 158 -13.10 11.06 3.00
N HIS A 159 -12.89 12.09 3.83
CA HIS A 159 -11.85 12.10 4.85
C HIS A 159 -12.05 11.00 5.90
N ARG A 160 -13.28 10.86 6.43
CA ARG A 160 -13.61 9.78 7.39
C ARG A 160 -13.42 8.41 6.77
N ALA A 161 -13.87 8.22 5.53
CA ALA A 161 -13.69 6.95 4.82
C ALA A 161 -12.21 6.61 4.62
N LEU A 162 -11.38 7.57 4.21
CA LEU A 162 -9.94 7.38 4.07
C LEU A 162 -9.27 7.03 5.40
N CYS A 163 -9.63 7.73 6.49
CA CYS A 163 -9.12 7.44 7.82
C CYS A 163 -9.53 6.03 8.29
N ARG A 164 -10.79 5.64 8.04
CA ARG A 164 -11.28 4.30 8.37
C ARG A 164 -10.52 3.21 7.60
N LEU A 165 -10.31 3.38 6.27
CA LEU A 165 -9.50 2.46 5.47
C LEU A 165 -8.07 2.32 6.02
N HIS A 166 -7.47 3.44 6.49
CA HIS A 166 -6.16 3.38 7.14
C HIS A 166 -6.17 2.54 8.41
N VAL A 167 -7.16 2.74 9.30
CA VAL A 167 -7.25 1.97 10.55
C VAL A 167 -7.57 0.51 10.27
N GLU A 168 -8.39 0.22 9.27
CA GLU A 168 -8.72 -1.14 8.84
C GLU A 168 -7.47 -1.88 8.33
N ALA A 169 -6.72 -1.23 7.41
CA ALA A 169 -5.54 -1.83 6.78
C ALA A 169 -4.36 -2.05 7.73
N PHE A 170 -4.18 -1.13 8.68
CA PHE A 170 -2.95 -0.95 9.43
C PHE A 170 -3.12 -0.92 10.95
N GLY A 171 -4.34 -1.13 11.45
CA GLY A 171 -4.59 -1.24 12.89
C GLY A 171 -3.93 -2.49 13.50
N PRO A 172 -3.32 -2.38 14.68
CA PRO A 172 -3.25 -1.24 15.60
C PRO A 172 -2.35 -0.11 15.11
N THR A 173 -2.91 1.11 15.01
CA THR A 173 -2.22 2.27 14.42
C THR A 173 -2.48 3.56 15.21
N THR A 174 -1.95 4.68 14.73
CA THR A 174 -2.02 5.97 15.44
C THR A 174 -2.41 7.11 14.50
N PRO A 175 -2.93 8.25 15.04
CA PRO A 175 -3.19 9.44 14.22
C PRO A 175 -1.92 10.00 13.54
N ALA A 176 -0.75 9.79 14.12
CA ALA A 176 0.52 10.18 13.51
C ALA A 176 0.87 9.31 12.28
N ALA A 177 0.59 8.00 12.36
CA ALA A 177 0.74 7.09 11.23
C ALA A 177 -0.25 7.42 10.10
N PHE A 178 -1.50 7.77 10.46
CA PHE A 178 -2.49 8.24 9.49
C PHE A 178 -2.05 9.53 8.79
N ALA A 179 -1.56 10.53 9.54
CA ALA A 179 -1.02 11.76 8.96
C ALA A 179 0.12 11.48 7.98
N TRP A 180 1.06 10.63 8.38
CA TRP A 180 2.18 10.24 7.54
C TRP A 180 1.73 9.51 6.26
N TRP A 181 0.76 8.58 6.37
CA TRP A 181 0.27 7.82 5.23
C TRP A 181 -0.60 8.69 4.30
N SER A 182 -1.60 9.39 4.82
CA SER A 182 -2.52 10.20 4.02
C SER A 182 -1.84 11.40 3.35
N GLY A 183 -0.80 11.96 3.98
CA GLY A 183 -0.17 13.23 3.60
C GLY A 183 -0.94 14.45 4.09
N LEU A 184 -1.96 14.27 4.94
CA LEU A 184 -2.62 15.37 5.64
C LEU A 184 -1.69 16.00 6.67
N SER A 185 -1.93 17.27 7.00
CA SER A 185 -1.25 17.88 8.13
C SER A 185 -1.53 17.12 9.43
N PRO A 186 -0.61 17.12 10.41
CA PRO A 186 -0.90 16.49 11.71
C PRO A 186 -2.12 17.07 12.42
N LYS A 187 -2.49 18.33 12.15
CA LYS A 187 -3.70 18.97 12.65
C LYS A 187 -4.93 18.37 12.01
N ASP A 188 -4.99 18.37 10.66
CA ASP A 188 -6.13 17.85 9.89
C ASP A 188 -6.35 16.36 10.16
N ALA A 189 -5.25 15.59 10.19
CA ALA A 189 -5.33 14.17 10.49
C ALA A 189 -5.93 13.88 11.87
N ARG A 190 -5.57 14.65 12.92
CA ARG A 190 -6.18 14.50 14.24
C ARG A 190 -7.65 14.91 14.27
N GLU A 191 -8.02 15.94 13.52
CA GLU A 191 -9.41 16.39 13.40
C GLU A 191 -10.29 15.30 12.77
N VAL A 192 -9.84 14.72 11.67
CA VAL A 192 -10.54 13.60 11.01
C VAL A 192 -10.57 12.36 11.90
N TRP A 193 -9.44 12.01 12.53
CA TRP A 193 -9.33 10.88 13.46
C TRP A 193 -10.32 10.96 14.61
N GLY A 194 -10.50 12.14 15.18
CA GLY A 194 -11.44 12.38 16.29
C GLY A 194 -12.92 12.19 15.91
N GLN A 195 -13.25 12.04 14.64
CA GLN A 195 -14.61 11.77 14.15
C GLN A 195 -14.93 10.27 14.01
N LEU A 196 -13.95 9.38 14.22
CA LEU A 196 -14.15 7.95 14.17
C LEU A 196 -14.33 7.38 15.57
N GLU A 197 -15.24 6.41 15.68
CA GLU A 197 -15.32 5.55 16.85
C GLU A 197 -14.21 4.50 16.76
N LEU A 198 -13.26 4.56 17.70
CA LEU A 198 -12.08 3.70 17.70
C LEU A 198 -11.88 3.06 19.07
N LEU A 199 -11.44 1.81 19.08
CA LEU A 199 -11.07 1.09 20.30
C LEU A 199 -9.58 1.27 20.59
N GLU A 200 -9.28 1.81 21.77
CA GLU A 200 -7.91 1.95 22.24
C GLU A 200 -7.35 0.59 22.69
N VAL A 201 -6.15 0.29 22.24
CA VAL A 201 -5.39 -0.93 22.57
C VAL A 201 -3.95 -0.57 22.93
N ALA A 202 -3.21 -1.51 23.48
CA ALA A 202 -1.77 -1.37 23.72
C ALA A 202 -1.02 -2.43 22.91
N LEU A 203 -0.10 -1.98 22.05
CA LEU A 203 0.82 -2.81 21.28
C LEU A 203 2.24 -2.66 21.86
N ASP A 204 2.82 -3.73 22.37
CA ASP A 204 4.12 -3.71 23.06
C ASP A 204 4.22 -2.58 24.12
N GLY A 205 3.12 -2.31 24.84
CA GLY A 205 3.03 -1.24 25.85
C GLY A 205 2.80 0.16 25.27
N HIS A 206 2.73 0.33 23.97
CA HIS A 206 2.45 1.60 23.31
C HIS A 206 0.97 1.73 22.95
N ARG A 207 0.44 2.93 23.11
CA ARG A 207 -0.95 3.27 22.80
C ARG A 207 -1.18 3.24 21.30
N ALA A 208 -2.22 2.51 20.89
CA ALA A 208 -2.64 2.38 19.51
C ALA A 208 -4.17 2.19 19.41
N TRP A 209 -4.73 2.18 18.20
CA TRP A 209 -6.16 2.07 17.99
C TRP A 209 -6.47 1.10 16.86
N ILE A 210 -7.63 0.47 16.99
CA ILE A 210 -8.25 -0.40 15.98
C ILE A 210 -9.70 0.03 15.79
N LEU A 211 -10.34 -0.45 14.73
CA LEU A 211 -11.80 -0.39 14.61
C LEU A 211 -12.43 -1.33 15.65
N PRO A 212 -13.57 -0.98 16.28
CA PRO A 212 -14.20 -1.83 17.28
C PRO A 212 -14.54 -3.23 16.75
N GLU A 213 -15.01 -3.32 15.50
CA GLU A 213 -15.33 -4.60 14.85
C GLU A 213 -14.12 -5.48 14.56
N ALA A 214 -12.90 -4.93 14.55
CA ALA A 214 -11.68 -5.69 14.37
C ALA A 214 -11.17 -6.38 15.65
N GLU A 215 -11.76 -6.10 16.82
CA GLU A 215 -11.26 -6.59 18.11
C GLU A 215 -11.08 -8.12 18.12
N GLN A 216 -12.08 -8.86 17.69
CA GLN A 216 -12.02 -10.33 17.69
C GLN A 216 -10.97 -10.86 16.70
N ALA A 217 -10.87 -10.24 15.51
CA ALA A 217 -9.92 -10.64 14.49
C ALA A 217 -8.47 -10.37 14.90
N VAL A 218 -8.21 -9.24 15.59
CA VAL A 218 -6.86 -8.89 16.05
C VAL A 218 -6.42 -9.72 17.26
N ARG A 219 -7.38 -10.17 18.09
CA ARG A 219 -7.09 -11.08 19.22
C ARG A 219 -6.67 -12.47 18.75
N ASN A 220 -7.33 -12.97 17.71
CA ASN A 220 -7.17 -14.32 17.19
C ASN A 220 -6.95 -14.29 15.66
N PRO A 221 -5.87 -13.65 15.18
CA PRO A 221 -5.60 -13.59 13.75
C PRO A 221 -5.20 -14.98 13.24
N PRO A 222 -5.53 -15.33 11.98
CA PRO A 222 -5.04 -16.55 11.37
C PRO A 222 -3.51 -16.54 11.28
N GLU A 223 -2.89 -17.69 11.48
CA GLU A 223 -1.43 -17.80 11.30
C GLU A 223 -1.07 -17.58 9.83
N PRO A 224 -0.10 -16.67 9.54
CA PRO A 224 0.35 -16.45 8.19
C PRO A 224 1.08 -17.68 7.64
N THR A 225 0.82 -18.03 6.39
CA THR A 225 1.45 -19.16 5.70
C THR A 225 1.95 -18.77 4.32
N GLY A 226 2.96 -19.48 3.83
CA GLY A 226 3.49 -19.38 2.48
C GLY A 226 4.47 -18.21 2.28
N ALA A 227 5.07 -18.20 1.08
CA ALA A 227 6.01 -17.16 0.67
C ALA A 227 5.28 -16.01 -0.05
N ARG A 228 5.74 -14.76 0.13
CA ARG A 228 5.27 -13.58 -0.57
C ARG A 228 6.42 -12.65 -0.92
N PHE A 229 6.53 -12.31 -2.19
CA PHE A 229 7.44 -11.26 -2.66
C PHE A 229 6.72 -9.92 -2.56
N LEU A 230 7.17 -9.05 -1.68
CA LEU A 230 6.59 -7.72 -1.49
C LEU A 230 7.51 -6.66 -2.09
N PRO A 231 6.96 -5.74 -2.92
CA PRO A 231 7.71 -4.57 -3.35
C PRO A 231 7.98 -3.64 -2.17
N THR A 232 9.01 -2.82 -2.29
CA THR A 232 9.42 -1.86 -1.24
C THR A 232 8.27 -1.02 -0.68
N PRO A 233 7.37 -0.44 -1.51
CA PRO A 233 6.28 0.38 -0.98
C PRO A 233 5.35 -0.40 -0.06
N ASP A 234 5.00 -1.62 -0.45
CA ASP A 234 4.13 -2.50 0.33
C ASP A 234 4.74 -2.83 1.68
N LEU A 235 6.00 -3.25 1.69
CA LEU A 235 6.73 -3.57 2.92
C LEU A 235 6.79 -2.37 3.87
N ARG A 236 7.00 -1.15 3.34
CA ARG A 236 7.01 0.08 4.15
C ARG A 236 5.65 0.44 4.70
N LEU A 237 4.58 0.24 3.94
CA LEU A 237 3.22 0.53 4.37
C LEU A 237 2.79 -0.46 5.46
N LEU A 238 3.03 -1.74 5.27
CA LEU A 238 2.69 -2.77 6.25
C LEU A 238 3.53 -2.66 7.52
N GLY A 239 4.79 -2.29 7.40
CA GLY A 239 5.69 -2.10 8.53
C GLY A 239 5.44 -0.83 9.32
N GLN A 240 4.68 0.10 8.83
CA GLN A 240 4.29 1.49 9.24
C GLN A 240 5.07 2.14 10.37
N ASP A 241 5.70 1.34 11.14
CA ASP A 241 6.47 1.77 12.26
C ASP A 241 7.94 1.80 11.86
N ARG A 242 8.54 2.89 12.15
CA ARG A 242 9.98 3.04 12.21
C ARG A 242 10.62 2.06 13.23
N HIS A 243 9.81 1.24 13.87
CA HIS A 243 10.18 0.30 14.95
C HIS A 243 10.29 -1.15 14.47
N GLY A 244 10.06 -1.43 13.20
CA GLY A 244 10.32 -2.73 12.60
C GLY A 244 9.33 -3.82 12.97
N LEU A 245 8.04 -3.58 12.76
CA LEU A 245 6.98 -4.56 13.07
C LEU A 245 7.31 -5.97 12.54
N PHE A 246 7.84 -6.07 11.32
CA PHE A 246 8.21 -7.34 10.68
C PHE A 246 9.61 -7.86 11.06
N VAL A 247 10.49 -6.97 11.55
CA VAL A 247 11.91 -7.29 11.78
C VAL A 247 12.19 -7.60 13.24
N GLY A 248 11.30 -7.20 14.14
CA GLY A 248 11.44 -7.39 15.58
C GLY A 248 12.48 -6.48 16.25
N PRO A 249 12.57 -6.49 17.59
CA PRO A 249 13.53 -5.69 18.33
C PRO A 249 14.96 -6.07 17.95
N GLY A 250 15.76 -5.12 17.50
CA GLY A 250 17.15 -5.33 17.11
C GLY A 250 17.38 -5.91 15.70
N GLY A 251 16.32 -6.33 14.99
CA GLY A 251 16.43 -6.99 13.68
C GLY A 251 16.93 -6.08 12.55
N SER A 252 16.71 -4.76 12.64
CA SER A 252 17.21 -3.80 11.65
C SER A 252 18.74 -3.75 11.53
N LYS A 253 19.48 -4.19 12.54
CA LYS A 253 20.94 -4.27 12.49
C LYS A 253 21.47 -5.44 11.67
N HIS A 254 20.64 -6.45 11.43
CA HIS A 254 21.01 -7.68 10.74
C HIS A 254 20.42 -7.79 9.34
N LEU A 255 19.46 -6.93 9.01
CA LEU A 255 18.91 -6.81 7.67
C LEU A 255 19.30 -5.43 7.13
N PRO A 256 20.05 -5.30 6.04
CA PRO A 256 20.42 -4.01 5.44
C PRO A 256 19.19 -3.30 4.81
N LEU A 257 18.02 -3.50 5.40
CA LEU A 257 16.72 -2.98 4.99
C LEU A 257 16.62 -1.45 5.11
N TYR A 258 17.58 -0.80 5.78
CA TYR A 258 17.48 0.60 6.15
C TYR A 258 18.60 1.50 5.64
N ASP A 259 19.62 0.94 4.96
CA ASP A 259 20.62 1.76 4.29
C ASP A 259 20.13 2.17 2.90
N THR A 260 19.91 3.45 2.72
CA THR A 260 19.71 4.28 1.51
C THR A 260 18.88 3.73 0.34
N PHE A 261 18.79 2.42 0.13
CA PHE A 261 17.91 1.75 -0.83
C PHE A 261 16.93 0.85 -0.07
N HIS A 262 15.65 1.17 -0.17
CA HIS A 262 14.58 0.34 0.41
C HIS A 262 14.42 -0.93 -0.43
N PRO A 263 14.94 -2.09 -0.01
CA PRO A 263 14.84 -3.31 -0.78
C PRO A 263 13.42 -3.86 -0.75
N ASN A 264 13.09 -4.63 -1.79
CA ASN A 264 11.89 -5.45 -1.76
C ASN A 264 12.08 -6.57 -0.75
N GLY A 265 11.02 -6.93 -0.03
CA GLY A 265 11.06 -7.94 1.02
C GLY A 265 10.50 -9.29 0.60
N LEU A 266 11.11 -10.37 1.09
CA LEU A 266 10.57 -11.71 1.01
C LEU A 266 10.04 -12.12 2.37
N LEU A 267 8.72 -12.35 2.45
CA LEU A 267 8.10 -12.95 3.62
C LEU A 267 7.98 -14.46 3.44
N ALA A 268 8.17 -15.21 4.53
CA ALA A 268 7.77 -16.60 4.65
C ALA A 268 7.10 -16.80 6.00
N ASP A 269 5.92 -17.37 6.00
CA ASP A 269 5.08 -17.61 7.18
C ASP A 269 4.99 -16.36 8.10
N GLY A 270 4.75 -15.21 7.49
CA GLY A 270 4.60 -13.91 8.17
C GLY A 270 5.89 -13.28 8.69
N ARG A 271 7.04 -13.85 8.39
CA ARG A 271 8.35 -13.33 8.81
C ARG A 271 9.14 -12.80 7.61
N LEU A 272 9.84 -11.70 7.80
CA LEU A 272 10.77 -11.21 6.79
C LEU A 272 12.05 -12.08 6.83
N VAL A 273 12.20 -12.91 5.80
CA VAL A 273 13.29 -13.90 5.72
C VAL A 273 14.36 -13.53 4.72
N GLY A 274 14.16 -12.48 3.93
CA GLY A 274 15.15 -12.07 2.95
C GLY A 274 14.73 -10.82 2.17
N MET A 275 15.59 -10.47 1.25
CA MET A 275 15.40 -9.39 0.30
C MET A 275 15.44 -9.95 -1.11
N TRP A 276 14.82 -9.26 -2.06
CA TRP A 276 14.86 -9.67 -3.44
C TRP A 276 15.00 -8.49 -4.39
N GLY A 277 15.52 -8.78 -5.56
CA GLY A 277 15.55 -7.87 -6.70
C GLY A 277 15.21 -8.62 -7.97
N ARG A 278 14.78 -7.86 -9.00
CA ARG A 278 14.46 -8.43 -10.31
C ARG A 278 15.15 -7.65 -11.42
N ARG A 279 15.69 -8.39 -12.35
CA ARG A 279 16.14 -7.83 -13.65
C ARG A 279 15.54 -8.69 -14.74
N ASP A 280 14.69 -8.11 -15.56
CA ASP A 280 13.90 -8.82 -16.59
C ASP A 280 13.14 -10.01 -15.96
N GLY A 281 13.33 -11.23 -16.39
CA GLY A 281 12.77 -12.47 -15.83
C GLY A 281 13.57 -13.08 -14.69
N ARG A 282 14.76 -12.55 -14.33
CA ARG A 282 15.58 -13.10 -13.26
C ARG A 282 15.26 -12.46 -11.92
N ILE A 283 14.91 -13.28 -10.93
CA ILE A 283 14.75 -12.91 -9.53
C ILE A 283 16.00 -13.37 -8.75
N ASP A 284 16.65 -12.44 -8.07
CA ASP A 284 17.74 -12.69 -7.16
C ASP A 284 17.26 -12.48 -5.72
N VAL A 285 17.31 -13.53 -4.91
CA VAL A 285 16.96 -13.53 -3.49
C VAL A 285 18.21 -13.60 -2.63
N LYS A 286 18.32 -12.71 -1.65
CA LYS A 286 19.26 -12.79 -0.54
C LYS A 286 18.51 -13.20 0.70
N HIS A 287 18.64 -14.46 1.11
CA HIS A 287 17.96 -15.03 2.27
C HIS A 287 18.81 -14.90 3.53
N VAL A 288 18.19 -14.63 4.66
CA VAL A 288 18.87 -14.54 5.95
C VAL A 288 19.09 -15.96 6.47
N GLY A 289 20.32 -16.43 6.41
CA GLY A 289 20.68 -17.81 6.67
C GLY A 289 20.12 -18.81 5.63
N PRO A 290 20.42 -20.11 5.77
CA PRO A 290 19.92 -21.11 4.83
C PRO A 290 18.41 -21.30 4.98
N PRO A 291 17.63 -21.19 3.88
CA PRO A 291 16.20 -21.45 3.94
C PRO A 291 15.93 -22.92 4.25
N ALA A 292 14.98 -23.19 5.16
CA ALA A 292 14.46 -24.53 5.36
C ALA A 292 13.90 -25.08 4.03
N ALA A 293 13.98 -26.40 3.83
CA ALA A 293 13.60 -27.03 2.55
C ALA A 293 12.15 -26.68 2.12
N GLY A 294 11.20 -26.64 3.06
CA GLY A 294 9.83 -26.25 2.77
C GLY A 294 9.69 -24.78 2.36
N VAL A 295 10.42 -23.86 2.99
CA VAL A 295 10.44 -22.45 2.63
C VAL A 295 11.05 -22.25 1.25
N ARG A 296 12.13 -22.95 0.92
CA ARG A 296 12.77 -22.87 -0.39
C ARG A 296 11.80 -23.25 -1.52
N ALA A 297 11.07 -24.34 -1.36
CA ALA A 297 10.07 -24.77 -2.35
C ALA A 297 8.94 -23.75 -2.55
N GLN A 298 8.45 -23.16 -1.45
CA GLN A 298 7.42 -22.10 -1.51
C GLN A 298 7.95 -20.86 -2.24
N VAL A 299 9.18 -20.42 -1.94
CA VAL A 299 9.83 -19.27 -2.59
C VAL A 299 10.00 -19.51 -4.09
N GLU A 300 10.37 -20.74 -4.48
CA GLU A 300 10.54 -21.11 -5.89
C GLU A 300 9.22 -21.04 -6.65
N VAL A 301 8.15 -21.63 -6.11
CA VAL A 301 6.80 -21.58 -6.71
C VAL A 301 6.34 -20.13 -6.85
N GLU A 302 6.50 -19.33 -5.82
CA GLU A 302 6.09 -17.93 -5.79
C GLU A 302 6.86 -17.07 -6.81
N ALA A 303 8.18 -17.27 -6.91
CA ALA A 303 9.03 -16.55 -7.85
C ALA A 303 8.68 -16.87 -9.30
N LEU A 304 8.51 -18.15 -9.61
CA LEU A 304 8.25 -18.62 -10.98
C LEU A 304 6.83 -18.27 -11.48
N SER A 305 5.89 -18.03 -10.57
CA SER A 305 4.53 -17.61 -10.90
C SER A 305 4.36 -16.08 -11.06
N MET A 306 5.42 -15.27 -10.88
CA MET A 306 5.33 -13.81 -10.96
C MET A 306 4.94 -13.35 -12.36
N PRO A 307 3.85 -12.56 -12.52
CA PRO A 307 3.23 -12.27 -13.82
C PRO A 307 3.93 -11.13 -14.58
N ILE A 308 5.21 -11.28 -14.89
CA ILE A 308 5.97 -10.25 -15.61
C ILE A 308 5.76 -10.43 -17.12
N PRO A 309 5.21 -9.40 -17.82
CA PRO A 309 4.92 -9.50 -19.25
C PRO A 309 6.15 -9.82 -20.08
N GLY A 310 6.06 -10.89 -20.92
CA GLY A 310 7.11 -11.24 -21.88
C GLY A 310 8.39 -11.80 -21.28
N ALA A 311 8.40 -12.16 -20.00
CA ALA A 311 9.58 -12.72 -19.33
C ALA A 311 9.32 -14.17 -18.88
N GLU A 312 10.26 -15.05 -19.16
CA GLU A 312 10.36 -16.36 -18.51
C GLU A 312 11.07 -16.18 -17.16
N MET A 313 10.42 -16.61 -16.08
CA MET A 313 10.92 -16.36 -14.73
C MET A 313 11.98 -17.38 -14.31
N THR A 314 13.07 -16.89 -13.77
CA THR A 314 14.16 -17.69 -13.17
C THR A 314 14.49 -17.18 -11.77
N LEU A 315 14.98 -18.08 -10.91
CA LEU A 315 15.28 -17.76 -9.51
C LEU A 315 16.72 -18.11 -9.16
N SER A 316 17.39 -17.20 -8.46
CA SER A 316 18.66 -17.43 -7.78
C SER A 316 18.52 -17.11 -6.30
N ILE A 317 18.90 -18.01 -5.42
CA ILE A 317 18.88 -17.79 -3.96
C ILE A 317 20.32 -17.87 -3.45
N THR A 318 20.74 -16.82 -2.77
CA THR A 318 22.02 -16.73 -2.07
C THR A 318 21.77 -16.45 -0.59
N GLU A 319 22.68 -16.91 0.27
CA GLU A 319 22.67 -16.56 1.69
C GLU A 319 23.28 -15.16 1.90
N TYR A 320 22.78 -14.51 2.95
CA TYR A 320 23.26 -13.21 3.41
C TYR A 320 24.17 -13.40 4.62
#